data_303734ea0891eae068c8d908c834d03e
#
_entry.id   303734ea0891eae068c8d908c834d03e
#
_cell.length_a   1.000
_cell.length_b   1.000
_cell.length_c   1.000
_cell.angle_alpha   90.00
_cell.angle_beta   90.00
_cell.angle_gamma   90.00
#
_symmetry.space_group_name_H-M   'P 1'
#
loop_
_entity.id
_entity.type
_entity.pdbx_description
1 polymer ?
#
loop_
_entity_poly.entity_id
_entity_poly.type
_entity_poly.pdbx_seq_one_letter_code
_entity_poly.pdbx_strand_id
1 'polypeptide(L)'
;MEKKTITVLMVEPHRHPYLKTVEHTLESLQAMVGGYITATYPWEDPVALVADDDGLYKQDYEWNRYIDDYHFIRGNFFICGLGREDFCDIPAELARKYAEMLWMPESFIKVGGGLMVIREDDGSKPYV
;
A
#
# COMPACT_ATOMS: atom_id res chain seq x y z
N MET A 1 23.74 14.70 13.38
CA MET A 1 22.34 15.05 13.13
C MET A 1 21.54 13.78 12.85
N GLU A 2 20.53 13.53 13.64
CA GLU A 2 19.72 12.35 13.45
C GLU A 2 18.86 12.49 12.19
N LYS A 3 18.86 11.45 11.38
CA LYS A 3 17.97 11.40 10.23
C LYS A 3 16.58 10.99 10.69
N LYS A 4 15.58 11.69 10.24
CA LYS A 4 14.20 11.30 10.51
C LYS A 4 13.87 10.06 9.70
N THR A 5 13.16 9.15 10.32
CA THR A 5 12.66 7.96 9.65
C THR A 5 11.14 7.92 9.73
N ILE A 6 10.53 7.10 8.90
CA ILE A 6 9.10 6.86 8.92
C ILE A 6 8.87 5.36 8.79
N THR A 7 7.96 4.83 9.60
CA THR A 7 7.57 3.43 9.54
C THR A 7 6.18 3.33 8.90
N VAL A 8 6.10 2.55 7.83
CA VAL A 8 4.88 2.42 7.03
C VAL A 8 4.52 0.95 6.89
N LEU A 9 3.27 0.69 6.51
CA LEU A 9 2.85 -0.65 6.13
C LEU A 9 3.04 -0.78 4.62
N MET A 10 4.00 -1.58 4.21
CA MET A 10 4.32 -1.80 2.80
C MET A 10 3.49 -2.92 2.23
N VAL A 11 2.91 -2.71 1.05
CA VAL A 11 2.11 -3.71 0.36
C VAL A 11 2.65 -3.87 -1.06
N GLU A 12 3.10 -5.07 -1.38
CA GLU A 12 3.65 -5.40 -2.70
C GLU A 12 2.80 -6.47 -3.37
N PRO A 13 2.79 -6.52 -4.70
CA PRO A 13 2.03 -7.55 -5.42
C PRO A 13 2.46 -8.96 -4.99
N HIS A 14 1.49 -9.83 -4.78
CA HIS A 14 1.69 -11.25 -4.44
C HIS A 14 2.42 -11.51 -3.13
N ARG A 15 2.45 -10.52 -2.24
CA ARG A 15 3.11 -10.66 -0.93
C ARG A 15 2.19 -10.17 0.19
N HIS A 16 2.43 -10.69 1.39
CA HIS A 16 1.76 -10.18 2.58
C HIS A 16 2.29 -8.80 2.95
N PRO A 17 1.44 -7.93 3.49
CA PRO A 17 1.90 -6.63 3.99
C PRO A 17 2.94 -6.78 5.10
N TYR A 18 3.84 -5.82 5.19
CA TYR A 18 4.86 -5.82 6.24
C TYR A 18 5.25 -4.39 6.60
N LEU A 19 5.73 -4.22 7.83
CA LEU A 19 6.22 -2.92 8.28
C LEU A 19 7.61 -2.66 7.69
N LYS A 20 7.81 -1.45 7.23
CA LYS A 20 9.08 -1.01 6.67
C LYS A 20 9.42 0.37 7.20
N THR A 21 10.65 0.55 7.66
CA THR A 21 11.15 1.84 8.12
C THR A 21 12.18 2.35 7.12
N VAL A 22 11.97 3.57 6.65
CA VAL A 22 12.85 4.22 5.68
C VAL A 22 13.13 5.65 6.13
N GLU A 23 14.10 6.30 5.49
CA GLU A 23 14.31 7.73 5.72
C GLU A 23 13.06 8.50 5.31
N HIS A 24 12.69 9.50 6.10
CA HIS A 24 11.52 10.32 5.82
C HIS A 24 11.93 11.43 4.84
N THR A 25 12.19 11.04 3.61
CA THR A 25 12.54 11.94 2.51
C THR A 25 11.65 11.62 1.31
N LEU A 26 11.43 12.62 0.48
CA LEU A 26 10.65 12.39 -0.75
C LEU A 26 11.31 11.31 -1.61
N GLU A 27 12.63 11.31 -1.69
CA GLU A 27 13.36 10.32 -2.48
C GLU A 27 13.12 8.90 -2.02
N SER A 28 13.15 8.68 -0.70
CA SER A 28 12.88 7.35 -0.14
C SER A 28 11.44 6.91 -0.37
N LEU A 29 10.50 7.84 -0.22
CA LEU A 29 9.09 7.53 -0.44
C LEU A 29 8.82 7.19 -1.91
N GLN A 30 9.41 7.95 -2.82
CA GLN A 30 9.29 7.69 -4.26
C GLN A 30 9.93 6.35 -4.63
N ALA A 31 11.06 6.02 -4.03
CA ALA A 31 11.74 4.75 -4.31
C ALA A 31 10.87 3.54 -3.93
N MET A 32 10.08 3.66 -2.87
CA MET A 32 9.21 2.56 -2.45
C MET A 32 8.13 2.24 -3.47
N VAL A 33 7.62 3.23 -4.17
CA VAL A 33 6.52 3.04 -5.13
C VAL A 33 6.99 3.06 -6.59
N GLY A 34 8.21 3.52 -6.86
CA GLY A 34 8.79 3.48 -8.18
C GLY A 34 8.54 4.73 -9.04
N GLY A 35 8.06 5.82 -8.45
CA GLY A 35 7.79 7.05 -9.20
C GLY A 35 7.28 8.15 -8.29
N TYR A 36 6.70 9.18 -8.89
CA TYR A 36 6.09 10.26 -8.13
C TYR A 36 4.94 9.74 -7.29
N ILE A 37 4.87 10.21 -6.05
CA ILE A 37 3.86 9.71 -5.13
C ILE A 37 2.56 10.50 -5.25
N THR A 38 1.45 9.79 -5.06
CA THR A 38 0.15 10.39 -4.84
C THR A 38 -0.46 9.76 -3.60
N ALA A 39 -1.14 10.56 -2.80
CA ALA A 39 -1.81 10.08 -1.60
C ALA A 39 -3.31 10.08 -1.81
N THR A 40 -3.95 8.99 -1.42
CA THR A 40 -5.41 8.87 -1.43
C THR A 40 -5.87 8.48 -0.03
N TYR A 41 -7.15 8.69 0.22
CA TYR A 41 -7.71 8.53 1.56
C TYR A 41 -8.97 7.67 1.49
N PRO A 42 -8.82 6.37 1.18
CA PRO A 42 -10.00 5.51 0.99
C PRO A 42 -10.73 5.17 2.29
N TRP A 43 -10.14 5.45 3.43
CA TRP A 43 -10.70 5.08 4.74
C TRP A 43 -10.85 6.30 5.64
N GLU A 44 -11.69 6.15 6.68
CA GLU A 44 -11.93 7.22 7.64
C GLU A 44 -10.80 7.42 8.65
N ASP A 45 -10.00 6.39 8.89
CA ASP A 45 -8.87 6.50 9.82
C ASP A 45 -7.85 7.52 9.33
N PRO A 46 -7.06 8.12 10.24
CA PRO A 46 -6.05 9.11 9.86
C PRO A 46 -4.82 8.46 9.23
N VAL A 47 -5.01 7.85 8.09
CA VAL A 47 -3.95 7.21 7.30
C VAL A 47 -4.10 7.62 5.84
N ALA A 48 -2.99 7.55 5.11
CA ALA A 48 -2.97 7.75 3.68
C ALA A 48 -2.49 6.49 2.99
N LEU A 49 -3.09 6.20 1.84
CA LEU A 49 -2.57 5.19 0.91
C LEU A 49 -1.74 5.93 -0.12
N VAL A 50 -0.46 5.61 -0.20
CA VAL A 50 0.49 6.32 -1.06
C VAL A 50 1.01 5.36 -2.13
N ALA A 51 0.85 5.76 -3.37
CA ALA A 51 1.19 4.93 -4.53
C ALA A 51 1.85 5.78 -5.61
N ASP A 52 2.32 5.13 -6.68
CA ASP A 52 2.85 5.81 -7.84
C ASP A 52 1.70 6.52 -8.57
N ASP A 53 1.86 7.82 -8.80
CA ASP A 53 0.85 8.66 -9.45
C ASP A 53 0.48 8.13 -10.84
N ASP A 54 1.43 7.50 -11.54
CA ASP A 54 1.22 6.95 -12.87
C ASP A 54 1.12 5.43 -12.88
N GLY A 55 0.95 4.80 -11.72
CA GLY A 55 1.01 3.35 -11.59
C GLY A 55 0.05 2.58 -12.49
N LEU A 56 -1.17 3.08 -12.67
CA LEU A 56 -2.16 2.42 -13.51
C LEU A 56 -1.75 2.39 -14.99
N TYR A 57 -0.87 3.28 -15.42
CA TYR A 57 -0.43 3.38 -16.80
C TYR A 57 0.89 2.65 -17.08
N LYS A 58 1.53 2.12 -16.05
CA LYS A 58 2.81 1.42 -16.19
C LYS A 58 2.55 -0.07 -16.38
N GLN A 59 2.68 -0.54 -17.61
CA GLN A 59 2.32 -1.91 -17.98
C GLN A 59 3.22 -2.97 -17.35
N ASP A 60 4.43 -2.59 -16.93
CA ASP A 60 5.35 -3.49 -16.23
C ASP A 60 5.03 -3.65 -14.75
N TYR A 61 4.11 -2.84 -14.22
CA TYR A 61 3.66 -3.01 -12.83
C TYR A 61 2.61 -4.10 -12.76
N GLU A 62 2.74 -4.98 -11.79
CA GLU A 62 1.74 -6.00 -11.54
C GLU A 62 0.56 -5.42 -10.76
N TRP A 63 -0.64 -5.95 -10.98
CA TRP A 63 -1.79 -5.61 -10.17
C TRP A 63 -1.54 -6.07 -8.75
N ASN A 64 -1.88 -5.21 -7.77
CA ASN A 64 -1.57 -5.46 -6.37
C ASN A 64 -2.83 -5.76 -5.55
N ARG A 65 -3.67 -4.77 -5.35
CA ARG A 65 -4.88 -4.91 -4.54
C ARG A 65 -6.04 -4.11 -5.11
N TYR A 66 -7.21 -4.67 -4.96
CA TYR A 66 -8.48 -3.95 -5.13
C TYR A 66 -8.87 -3.42 -3.76
N ILE A 67 -8.94 -2.11 -3.61
CA ILE A 67 -9.31 -1.46 -2.36
C ILE A 67 -10.80 -1.19 -2.33
N ASP A 68 -11.29 -0.53 -3.38
CA ASP A 68 -12.71 -0.26 -3.59
C ASP A 68 -12.93 0.08 -5.07
N ASP A 69 -14.16 0.44 -5.45
CA ASP A 69 -14.50 0.69 -6.84
C ASP A 69 -13.72 1.85 -7.46
N TYR A 70 -13.12 2.70 -6.64
CA TYR A 70 -12.35 3.85 -7.10
C TYR A 70 -10.85 3.68 -6.96
N HIS A 71 -10.41 2.63 -6.25
CA HIS A 71 -9.00 2.44 -5.91
C HIS A 71 -8.55 1.02 -6.26
N PHE A 72 -8.02 0.88 -7.48
CA PHE A 72 -7.29 -0.30 -7.92
C PHE A 72 -5.82 0.07 -7.92
N ILE A 73 -4.99 -0.69 -7.26
CA ILE A 73 -3.58 -0.36 -7.14
C ILE A 73 -2.74 -1.31 -7.97
N ARG A 74 -1.91 -0.74 -8.81
CA ARG A 74 -0.89 -1.42 -9.61
C ARG A 74 0.47 -1.04 -9.07
N GLY A 75 1.37 -2.01 -8.89
CA GLY A 75 2.67 -1.76 -8.31
C GLY A 75 2.61 -1.67 -6.79
N ASN A 76 3.73 -1.29 -6.20
CA ASN A 76 3.84 -1.18 -4.74
C ASN A 76 3.08 0.03 -4.21
N PHE A 77 2.54 -0.10 -3.01
CA PHE A 77 2.02 1.05 -2.30
C PHE A 77 2.30 0.87 -0.81
N PHE A 78 2.13 1.95 -0.05
CA PHE A 78 2.26 1.86 1.40
C PHE A 78 1.17 2.66 2.08
N ILE A 79 0.92 2.33 3.34
CA ILE A 79 -0.03 3.04 4.18
C ILE A 79 0.77 3.67 5.31
N CYS A 80 0.61 4.97 5.51
CA CYS A 80 1.27 5.70 6.56
C CYS A 80 0.26 6.49 7.38
N GLY A 81 0.69 6.98 8.53
CA GLY A 81 -0.15 7.84 9.35
C GLY A 81 -0.21 9.25 8.80
N LEU A 82 -1.24 9.98 9.18
CA LEU A 82 -1.39 11.40 8.87
C LEU A 82 -1.07 12.21 10.12
N GLY A 83 0.03 12.91 10.08
CA GLY A 83 0.42 13.84 11.12
C GLY A 83 -0.24 15.20 10.90
N ARG A 84 0.19 16.17 11.69
CA ARG A 84 -0.40 17.49 11.67
C ARG A 84 -0.13 18.24 10.36
N GLU A 85 1.06 18.09 9.81
CA GLU A 85 1.50 18.77 8.59
C GLU A 85 2.13 17.87 7.56
N ASP A 86 2.36 16.60 7.90
CA ASP A 86 3.09 15.65 7.05
C ASP A 86 2.66 14.23 7.36
N PHE A 87 3.10 13.30 6.53
CA PHE A 87 3.00 11.88 6.83
C PHE A 87 3.79 11.56 8.09
N CYS A 88 3.33 10.59 8.83
CA CYS A 88 4.02 10.11 10.00
C CYS A 88 3.94 8.58 10.07
N ASP A 89 4.55 8.02 11.10
CA ASP A 89 4.49 6.58 11.32
C ASP A 89 3.04 6.12 11.36
N ILE A 90 2.77 4.96 10.77
CA ILE A 90 1.46 4.36 10.91
C ILE A 90 1.30 3.93 12.37
N PRO A 91 0.20 4.33 13.04
CA PRO A 91 -0.06 3.87 14.41
C PRO A 91 -0.15 2.34 14.45
N ALA A 92 0.38 1.74 15.51
CA ALA A 92 0.45 0.27 15.62
C ALA A 92 -0.91 -0.41 15.45
N GLU A 93 -1.96 0.17 16.01
CA GLU A 93 -3.31 -0.37 15.89
C GLU A 93 -3.82 -0.37 14.46
N LEU A 94 -3.51 0.70 13.73
CA LEU A 94 -3.93 0.83 12.34
C LEU A 94 -3.07 -0.03 11.43
N ALA A 95 -1.79 -0.18 11.75
CA ALA A 95 -0.92 -1.11 11.03
C ALA A 95 -1.49 -2.54 11.10
N ARG A 96 -1.93 -2.95 12.28
CA ARG A 96 -2.53 -4.27 12.46
C ARG A 96 -3.85 -4.38 11.69
N LYS A 97 -4.70 -3.38 11.79
CA LYS A 97 -5.99 -3.36 11.10
C LYS A 97 -5.83 -3.52 9.59
N TYR A 98 -4.95 -2.72 8.99
CA TYR A 98 -4.77 -2.75 7.55
C TYR A 98 -3.94 -3.95 7.09
N ALA A 99 -3.02 -4.44 7.91
CA ALA A 99 -2.33 -5.68 7.61
C ALA A 99 -3.32 -6.84 7.53
N GLU A 100 -4.28 -6.92 8.45
CA GLU A 100 -5.32 -7.94 8.39
C GLU A 100 -6.21 -7.79 7.16
N MET A 101 -6.63 -6.56 6.88
CA MET A 101 -7.50 -6.26 5.74
C MET A 101 -6.85 -6.65 4.41
N LEU A 102 -5.56 -6.40 4.26
CA LEU A 102 -4.83 -6.57 3.00
C LEU A 102 -3.92 -7.79 3.01
N TRP A 103 -4.07 -8.67 4.01
CA TRP A 103 -3.14 -9.78 4.24
C TRP A 103 -3.02 -10.71 3.04
N MET A 104 -4.15 -11.09 2.45
CA MET A 104 -4.14 -12.01 1.33
C MET A 104 -3.79 -11.28 0.04
N PRO A 105 -2.71 -11.69 -0.65
CA PRO A 105 -2.44 -11.17 -1.97
C PRO A 105 -3.59 -11.45 -2.92
N GLU A 106 -3.66 -10.73 -4.01
CA GLU A 106 -4.74 -10.86 -4.98
C GLU A 106 -4.20 -11.08 -6.38
N SER A 107 -4.85 -11.95 -7.13
CA SER A 107 -4.60 -12.14 -8.54
C SER A 107 -5.71 -11.50 -9.34
N PHE A 108 -5.36 -10.89 -10.46
CA PHE A 108 -6.32 -10.19 -11.30
C PHE A 108 -6.36 -10.86 -12.67
N ILE A 109 -7.55 -11.29 -13.07
CA ILE A 109 -7.74 -12.03 -14.32
C ILE A 109 -8.74 -11.25 -15.18
N LYS A 110 -8.37 -11.06 -16.46
CA LYS A 110 -9.29 -10.44 -17.41
C LYS A 110 -10.34 -11.46 -17.82
N VAL A 111 -11.61 -11.11 -17.65
CA VAL A 111 -12.74 -11.95 -18.04
C VAL A 111 -13.71 -11.08 -18.82
N GLY A 112 -13.85 -11.32 -20.11
CA GLY A 112 -14.68 -10.48 -20.96
C GLY A 112 -14.19 -9.03 -20.93
N GLY A 113 -15.05 -8.08 -20.62
CA GLY A 113 -14.70 -6.67 -20.55
C GLY A 113 -14.28 -6.19 -19.16
N GLY A 114 -14.08 -7.08 -18.21
CA GLY A 114 -13.78 -6.69 -16.82
C GLY A 114 -12.61 -7.44 -16.21
N LEU A 115 -12.39 -7.17 -14.93
CA LEU A 115 -11.35 -7.84 -14.15
C LEU A 115 -12.02 -8.66 -13.06
N MET A 116 -11.56 -9.90 -12.90
CA MET A 116 -11.93 -10.75 -11.77
C MET A 116 -10.79 -10.70 -10.76
N VAL A 117 -11.12 -10.48 -9.50
CA VAL A 117 -10.15 -10.43 -8.40
C VAL A 117 -10.28 -11.71 -7.60
N ILE A 118 -9.18 -12.43 -7.43
CA ILE A 118 -9.14 -13.67 -6.70
C ILE A 118 -8.16 -13.52 -5.54
N ARG A 119 -8.60 -13.76 -4.32
CA ARG A 119 -7.72 -13.74 -3.15
C ARG A 119 -6.88 -15.01 -3.13
N GLU A 120 -5.58 -14.83 -2.92
CA GLU A 120 -4.63 -15.92 -2.78
C GLU A 120 -4.57 -16.32 -1.30
N ASP A 121 -5.60 -17.02 -0.83
CA ASP A 121 -5.73 -17.40 0.57
C ASP A 121 -4.85 -18.61 0.88
N ASP A 122 -3.79 -18.39 1.66
CA ASP A 122 -2.87 -19.44 2.09
C ASP A 122 -3.15 -19.93 3.52
N GLY A 123 -4.24 -19.45 4.12
CA GLY A 123 -4.64 -19.84 5.46
C GLY A 123 -3.87 -19.13 6.57
N SER A 124 -2.89 -18.32 6.24
CA SER A 124 -2.11 -17.61 7.25
C SER A 124 -2.82 -16.35 7.72
N LYS A 125 -2.37 -15.80 8.84
CA LYS A 125 -2.89 -14.57 9.42
C LYS A 125 -1.73 -13.71 9.88
N PRO A 126 -1.90 -12.36 9.81
CA PRO A 126 -0.88 -11.47 10.35
C PRO A 126 -0.95 -11.57 11.85
N TYR A 127 0.09 -11.91 12.45
CA TYR A 127 0.23 -11.94 13.86
C TYR A 127 -0.90 -12.30 14.74
N VAL A 128 -0.49 -12.92 15.65
CA VAL A 128 -1.26 -13.11 16.82
C VAL A 128 -0.77 -12.31 17.95
#